data_a75f06fe24603d16cd1355b4429f4fb8
#
_entry.id   a75f06fe24603d16cd1355b4429f4fb8
#
_cell.length_a   1.000
_cell.length_b   1.000
_cell.length_c   1.000
_cell.angle_alpha   90.00
_cell.angle_beta   90.00
_cell.angle_gamma   90.00
#
_symmetry.space_group_name_H-M   'P 1'
#
loop_
_entity.id
_entity.type
_entity.pdbx_description
1 polymer ?
#
loop_
_entity_poly.entity_id
_entity_poly.type
_entity_poly.pdbx_seq_one_letter_code
_entity_poly.pdbx_strand_id
1 'polypeptide(L)'
;AKAGQPLPFKNVEEFKNYVIEKMNPKFLDNAGWDAKVEWEIEDPEIFEKTKENPYAKDYVLIANLKSGVEDKKYSDVEFGYVKFVYRVEATNDTNYDYVSKAKEAFAKINEERKAQGLKELTWSEDIYQNQALPKVNEISRQYDSSGFVGRRDEDPSVVVKKWANSGLRELLLDPNVTEGAVATVVDGNGVYYWAYSYK
;
A
#
# COMPACT_ATOMS: atom_id res chain seq x y z
N ALA A 1 4.45 -0.76 16.08
CA ALA A 1 3.02 -0.71 15.70
C ALA A 1 2.59 -1.96 14.98
N LYS A 2 1.29 -2.15 14.82
CA LYS A 2 0.71 -3.26 14.04
C LYS A 2 0.03 -2.72 12.78
N ALA A 3 -0.01 -3.52 11.73
CA ALA A 3 -0.70 -3.18 10.50
C ALA A 3 -2.18 -2.79 10.76
N GLY A 4 -2.67 -1.79 10.06
CA GLY A 4 -4.02 -1.25 10.24
C GLY A 4 -4.21 -0.27 11.40
N GLN A 5 -3.18 -0.06 12.23
CA GLN A 5 -3.22 0.95 13.29
C GLN A 5 -2.73 2.30 12.78
N PRO A 6 -3.29 3.42 13.27
CA PRO A 6 -2.79 4.75 12.91
C PRO A 6 -1.32 4.93 13.25
N LEU A 7 -0.57 5.54 12.35
CA LEU A 7 0.81 5.94 12.62
C LEU A 7 0.84 7.19 13.49
N PRO A 8 1.85 7.35 14.36
CA PRO A 8 2.02 8.55 15.18
C PRO A 8 2.57 9.76 14.38
N PHE A 9 2.78 9.61 13.08
CA PHE A 9 3.30 10.64 12.18
C PHE A 9 2.72 10.43 10.77
N LYS A 10 2.60 11.51 9.99
CA LYS A 10 1.97 11.51 8.65
C LYS A 10 2.92 11.84 7.52
N ASN A 11 4.11 12.34 7.84
CA ASN A 11 5.12 12.76 6.89
C ASN A 11 6.52 12.67 7.50
N VAL A 12 7.54 12.96 6.71
CA VAL A 12 8.95 12.88 7.11
C VAL A 12 9.27 13.81 8.28
N GLU A 13 8.74 15.04 8.28
CA GLU A 13 9.00 16.01 9.35
C GLU A 13 8.39 15.58 10.69
N GLU A 14 7.16 15.07 10.67
CA GLU A 14 6.53 14.51 11.86
C GLU A 14 7.26 13.26 12.35
N PHE A 15 7.74 12.41 11.44
CA PHE A 15 8.55 11.24 11.80
C PHE A 15 9.87 11.63 12.46
N LYS A 16 10.57 12.62 11.91
CA LYS A 16 11.78 13.17 12.52
C LYS A 16 11.50 13.68 13.94
N ASN A 17 10.46 14.50 14.11
CA ASN A 17 10.06 15.03 15.42
C ASN A 17 9.71 13.91 16.42
N TYR A 18 9.01 12.88 15.95
CA TYR A 18 8.72 11.70 16.76
C TYR A 18 9.99 10.98 17.22
N VAL A 19 10.97 10.77 16.32
CA VAL A 19 12.26 10.17 16.66
C VAL A 19 13.00 11.01 17.68
N ILE A 20 13.09 12.32 17.48
CA ILE A 20 13.78 13.23 18.40
C ILE A 20 13.14 13.20 19.78
N GLU A 21 11.81 13.27 19.85
CA GLU A 21 11.08 13.25 21.12
C GLU A 21 11.22 11.91 21.86
N LYS A 22 11.06 10.80 21.16
CA LYS A 22 11.00 9.47 21.79
C LYS A 22 12.37 8.85 22.05
N MET A 23 13.33 9.09 21.16
CA MET A 23 14.64 8.45 21.23
C MET A 23 15.70 9.35 21.85
N ASN A 24 15.48 10.67 21.88
CA ASN A 24 16.42 11.67 22.40
C ASN A 24 17.87 11.37 21.98
N PRO A 25 18.16 11.32 20.67
CA PRO A 25 19.47 10.87 20.17
C PRO A 25 20.57 11.83 20.61
N LYS A 26 21.57 11.30 21.32
CA LYS A 26 22.62 12.07 21.96
C LYS A 26 23.55 12.81 21.01
N PHE A 27 23.67 12.37 19.77
CA PHE A 27 24.45 13.08 18.75
C PHE A 27 23.86 14.46 18.41
N LEU A 28 22.57 14.72 18.75
CA LEU A 28 21.93 16.03 18.58
C LEU A 28 22.39 17.03 19.63
N ASP A 29 22.92 16.58 20.77
CA ASP A 29 23.38 17.45 21.86
C ASP A 29 24.64 18.25 21.50
N ASN A 30 25.25 17.96 20.34
CA ASN A 30 26.39 18.64 19.76
C ASN A 30 27.56 18.83 20.75
N ALA A 31 27.75 17.86 21.64
CA ALA A 31 28.70 17.95 22.75
C ALA A 31 30.18 17.88 22.23
N GLY A 32 30.74 19.01 21.82
CA GLY A 32 32.11 19.16 21.41
C GLY A 32 32.41 18.75 19.96
N TRP A 33 31.36 18.57 19.14
CA TRP A 33 31.48 18.25 17.73
C TRP A 33 30.73 19.30 16.91
N ASP A 34 31.41 19.92 15.96
CA ASP A 34 30.77 20.76 14.95
C ASP A 34 30.10 19.84 13.90
N ALA A 35 29.12 19.08 14.32
CA ALA A 35 28.44 18.14 13.47
C ALA A 35 27.15 18.73 12.91
N LYS A 36 26.93 18.52 11.62
CA LYS A 36 25.64 18.74 10.95
C LYS A 36 24.92 17.41 10.84
N VAL A 37 23.60 17.42 11.03
CA VAL A 37 22.75 16.26 10.82
C VAL A 37 21.81 16.55 9.65
N GLU A 38 21.93 15.76 8.60
CA GLU A 38 21.00 15.79 7.48
C GLU A 38 20.06 14.58 7.58
N TRP A 39 18.77 14.87 7.60
CA TRP A 39 17.74 13.86 7.72
C TRP A 39 17.18 13.50 6.35
N GLU A 40 17.05 12.21 6.09
CA GLU A 40 16.37 11.69 4.90
C GLU A 40 15.50 10.48 5.24
N ILE A 41 14.50 10.24 4.43
CA ILE A 41 13.70 9.03 4.49
C ILE A 41 14.21 8.04 3.43
N GLU A 42 14.36 6.76 3.79
CA GLU A 42 14.93 5.75 2.88
C GLU A 42 14.03 5.53 1.64
N ASP A 43 12.71 5.53 1.82
CA ASP A 43 11.74 5.51 0.72
C ASP A 43 10.92 6.81 0.73
N PRO A 44 11.24 7.78 -0.15
CA PRO A 44 10.55 9.08 -0.18
C PRO A 44 9.04 9.00 -0.43
N GLU A 45 8.57 7.93 -1.06
CA GLU A 45 7.17 7.73 -1.41
C GLU A 45 6.38 6.90 -0.37
N ILE A 46 7.04 6.48 0.72
CA ILE A 46 6.44 5.53 1.65
C ILE A 46 5.10 6.01 2.23
N PHE A 47 4.96 7.30 2.52
CA PHE A 47 3.73 7.86 3.09
C PHE A 47 2.58 7.86 2.07
N GLU A 48 2.86 8.08 0.81
CA GLU A 48 1.85 8.02 -0.26
C GLU A 48 1.48 6.57 -0.58
N LYS A 49 2.46 5.68 -0.68
CA LYS A 49 2.24 4.25 -0.94
C LYS A 49 1.41 3.57 0.14
N THR A 50 1.53 4.01 1.39
CA THR A 50 0.88 3.37 2.54
C THR A 50 -0.33 4.13 3.07
N LYS A 51 -0.69 5.25 2.47
CA LYS A 51 -1.77 6.12 2.92
C LYS A 51 -3.12 5.40 3.00
N GLU A 52 -3.42 4.58 2.00
CA GLU A 52 -4.66 3.81 1.89
C GLU A 52 -4.45 2.29 2.04
N ASN A 53 -3.23 1.88 2.33
CA ASN A 53 -2.83 0.48 2.35
C ASN A 53 -1.81 0.20 3.47
N PRO A 54 -2.21 0.35 4.74
CA PRO A 54 -1.32 0.29 5.89
C PRO A 54 -1.00 -1.14 6.32
N TYR A 55 -0.49 -1.96 5.42
CA TYR A 55 0.03 -3.30 5.77
C TYR A 55 1.43 -3.23 6.39
N ALA A 56 1.97 -4.38 6.82
CA ALA A 56 3.29 -4.46 7.45
C ALA A 56 4.39 -3.79 6.62
N LYS A 57 5.14 -2.89 7.23
CA LYS A 57 6.18 -2.11 6.60
C LYS A 57 7.15 -1.50 7.61
N ASP A 58 8.37 -1.24 7.17
CA ASP A 58 9.34 -0.46 7.92
C ASP A 58 9.42 0.96 7.36
N TYR A 59 9.27 1.95 8.23
CA TYR A 59 9.57 3.35 7.95
C TYR A 59 10.98 3.62 8.45
N VAL A 60 11.89 3.98 7.56
CA VAL A 60 13.31 4.16 7.89
C VAL A 60 13.72 5.61 7.69
N LEU A 61 14.03 6.27 8.79
CA LEU A 61 14.59 7.62 8.82
C LEU A 61 16.09 7.53 9.02
N ILE A 62 16.86 8.23 8.21
CA ILE A 62 18.33 8.23 8.24
C ILE A 62 18.80 9.60 8.70
N ALA A 63 19.61 9.61 9.73
CA ALA A 63 20.38 10.79 10.15
C ALA A 63 21.80 10.65 9.62
N ASN A 64 22.15 11.40 8.60
CA ASN A 64 23.50 11.48 8.05
C ASN A 64 24.31 12.48 8.86
N LEU A 65 25.43 12.03 9.42
CA LEU A 65 26.30 12.85 10.25
C LEU A 65 27.44 13.39 9.40
N LYS A 66 27.49 14.72 9.27
CA LYS A 66 28.50 15.43 8.49
C LYS A 66 29.31 16.38 9.36
N SER A 67 30.55 16.64 8.97
CA SER A 67 31.36 17.65 9.62
C SER A 67 30.74 19.04 9.39
N GLY A 68 30.53 19.78 10.48
CA GLY A 68 30.14 21.18 10.46
C GLY A 68 31.28 22.16 10.44
N VAL A 69 32.54 21.69 10.35
CA VAL A 69 33.72 22.54 10.35
C VAL A 69 33.75 23.45 9.13
N GLU A 70 34.00 24.76 9.34
CA GLU A 70 34.00 25.76 8.25
C GLU A 70 35.18 25.62 7.29
N ASP A 71 36.23 24.85 7.63
CA ASP A 71 37.35 24.57 6.73
C ASP A 71 36.85 23.83 5.48
N LYS A 72 37.01 24.47 4.32
CA LYS A 72 36.59 23.95 3.01
C LYS A 72 37.10 22.53 2.69
N LYS A 73 38.21 22.11 3.32
CA LYS A 73 38.80 20.78 3.13
C LYS A 73 38.01 19.69 3.86
N TYR A 74 37.32 20.05 4.94
CA TYR A 74 36.65 19.10 5.82
C TYR A 74 35.14 19.39 6.00
N SER A 75 34.64 20.48 5.39
CA SER A 75 33.23 20.80 5.44
C SER A 75 32.42 19.73 4.71
N ASP A 76 31.28 19.38 5.27
CA ASP A 76 30.32 18.39 4.72
C ASP A 76 30.89 16.98 4.48
N VAL A 77 32.03 16.64 5.08
CA VAL A 77 32.54 15.27 5.06
C VAL A 77 31.59 14.40 5.91
N GLU A 78 31.01 13.43 5.28
CA GLU A 78 30.17 12.42 5.96
C GLU A 78 31.08 11.47 6.76
N PHE A 79 30.78 11.31 8.05
CA PHE A 79 31.55 10.43 8.91
C PHE A 79 30.70 9.30 9.53
N GLY A 80 29.43 9.25 9.20
CA GLY A 80 28.55 8.17 9.62
C GLY A 80 27.09 8.47 9.41
N TYR A 81 26.26 7.49 9.69
CA TYR A 81 24.82 7.63 9.70
C TYR A 81 24.20 6.79 10.80
N VAL A 82 22.99 7.17 11.20
CA VAL A 82 22.16 6.39 12.12
C VAL A 82 20.80 6.16 11.47
N LYS A 83 20.34 4.91 11.43
CA LYS A 83 19.00 4.56 10.95
C LYS A 83 18.05 4.40 12.12
N PHE A 84 16.90 5.04 12.03
CA PHE A 84 15.79 4.87 12.94
C PHE A 84 14.69 4.13 12.19
N VAL A 85 14.33 2.96 12.69
CA VAL A 85 13.32 2.11 12.07
C VAL A 85 12.06 2.11 12.92
N TYR A 86 10.98 2.62 12.35
CA TYR A 86 9.65 2.43 12.92
C TYR A 86 8.99 1.24 12.22
N ARG A 87 8.91 0.14 12.93
CA ARG A 87 8.38 -1.11 12.37
C ARG A 87 6.88 -1.20 12.57
N VAL A 88 6.18 -1.44 11.47
CA VAL A 88 4.77 -1.85 11.45
C VAL A 88 4.75 -3.35 11.24
N GLU A 89 4.38 -4.09 12.27
CA GLU A 89 4.37 -5.54 12.26
C GLU A 89 3.11 -6.08 11.57
N ALA A 90 3.26 -7.19 10.88
CA ALA A 90 2.15 -7.93 10.33
C ALA A 90 1.22 -8.44 11.43
N THR A 91 -0.06 -8.54 11.10
CA THR A 91 -1.05 -9.20 11.94
C THR A 91 -1.96 -10.06 11.06
N ASN A 92 -2.07 -11.32 11.39
CA ASN A 92 -2.88 -12.28 10.63
C ASN A 92 -4.39 -12.07 10.82
N ASP A 93 -4.76 -11.28 11.84
CA ASP A 93 -6.15 -11.04 12.20
C ASP A 93 -6.77 -9.82 11.52
N THR A 94 -5.95 -9.04 10.77
CA THR A 94 -6.40 -7.78 10.19
C THR A 94 -6.20 -7.78 8.68
N ASN A 95 -7.29 -7.70 7.95
CA ASN A 95 -7.30 -7.37 6.54
C ASN A 95 -7.69 -5.91 6.36
N TYR A 96 -7.00 -5.24 5.45
CA TYR A 96 -7.33 -3.89 5.03
C TYR A 96 -8.10 -3.93 3.71
N ASP A 97 -9.31 -3.35 3.71
CA ASP A 97 -10.12 -3.16 2.51
C ASP A 97 -9.58 -1.98 1.69
N TYR A 98 -9.12 -2.26 0.48
CA TYR A 98 -8.51 -1.27 -0.39
C TYR A 98 -9.45 -0.84 -1.52
N VAL A 99 -10.41 0.01 -1.17
CA VAL A 99 -11.50 0.44 -2.07
C VAL A 99 -11.02 1.17 -3.32
N SER A 100 -10.01 2.04 -3.21
CA SER A 100 -9.43 2.74 -4.36
C SER A 100 -8.92 1.79 -5.43
N LYS A 101 -8.14 0.78 -5.05
CA LYS A 101 -7.62 -0.24 -5.96
C LYS A 101 -8.73 -1.11 -6.54
N ALA A 102 -9.73 -1.44 -5.74
CA ALA A 102 -10.89 -2.18 -6.20
C ALA A 102 -11.64 -1.42 -7.31
N LYS A 103 -11.82 -0.12 -7.16
CA LYS A 103 -12.44 0.74 -8.18
C LYS A 103 -11.58 0.89 -9.42
N GLU A 104 -10.25 0.92 -9.29
CA GLU A 104 -9.34 0.88 -10.44
C GLU A 104 -9.51 -0.41 -11.25
N ALA A 105 -9.57 -1.57 -10.58
CA ALA A 105 -9.83 -2.84 -11.24
C ALA A 105 -11.21 -2.86 -11.94
N PHE A 106 -12.23 -2.32 -11.31
CA PHE A 106 -13.56 -2.19 -11.90
C PHE A 106 -13.53 -1.31 -13.17
N ALA A 107 -12.80 -0.20 -13.13
CA ALA A 107 -12.59 0.64 -14.31
C ALA A 107 -11.87 -0.12 -15.44
N LYS A 108 -10.91 -0.99 -15.12
CA LYS A 108 -10.23 -1.84 -16.11
C LYS A 108 -11.17 -2.88 -16.73
N ILE A 109 -12.11 -3.44 -15.95
CA ILE A 109 -13.18 -4.30 -16.50
C ILE A 109 -14.00 -3.52 -17.52
N ASN A 110 -14.37 -2.29 -17.21
CA ASN A 110 -15.14 -1.45 -18.11
C ASN A 110 -14.33 -1.06 -19.38
N GLU A 111 -13.02 -0.87 -19.28
CA GLU A 111 -12.16 -0.67 -20.44
C GLU A 111 -12.20 -1.91 -21.37
N GLU A 112 -12.10 -3.11 -20.84
CA GLU A 112 -12.21 -4.36 -21.62
C GLU A 112 -13.58 -4.48 -22.29
N ARG A 113 -14.66 -4.18 -21.59
CA ARG A 113 -16.02 -4.19 -22.12
C ARG A 113 -16.19 -3.16 -23.26
N LYS A 114 -15.72 -1.95 -23.05
CA LYS A 114 -15.78 -0.87 -24.03
C LYS A 114 -14.99 -1.21 -25.31
N ALA A 115 -13.83 -1.85 -25.17
CA ALA A 115 -13.04 -2.32 -26.32
C ALA A 115 -13.79 -3.34 -27.20
N GLN A 116 -14.79 -4.02 -26.65
CA GLN A 116 -15.68 -4.94 -27.36
C GLN A 116 -17.03 -4.32 -27.76
N GLY A 117 -17.17 -3.00 -27.62
CA GLY A 117 -18.42 -2.29 -27.94
C GLY A 117 -19.58 -2.54 -26.95
N LEU A 118 -19.28 -3.05 -25.77
CA LEU A 118 -20.26 -3.31 -24.72
C LEU A 118 -20.47 -2.08 -23.83
N LYS A 119 -21.64 -2.01 -23.19
CA LYS A 119 -21.91 -0.99 -22.17
C LYS A 119 -20.99 -1.22 -20.96
N GLU A 120 -20.57 -0.11 -20.38
CA GLU A 120 -19.90 -0.13 -19.09
C GLU A 120 -20.88 -0.57 -17.99
N LEU A 121 -20.35 -1.29 -17.03
CA LEU A 121 -21.07 -1.66 -15.82
C LEU A 121 -21.16 -0.48 -14.87
N THR A 122 -22.26 -0.40 -14.15
CA THR A 122 -22.41 0.54 -13.03
C THR A 122 -21.86 -0.11 -11.75
N TRP A 123 -21.08 0.63 -10.99
CA TRP A 123 -20.66 0.20 -9.66
C TRP A 123 -21.88 0.07 -8.75
N SER A 124 -22.04 -1.08 -8.13
CA SER A 124 -23.09 -1.35 -7.16
C SER A 124 -22.52 -1.51 -5.77
N GLU A 125 -22.86 -0.58 -4.89
CA GLU A 125 -22.47 -0.66 -3.49
C GLU A 125 -23.08 -1.86 -2.78
N ASP A 126 -24.29 -2.25 -3.17
CA ASP A 126 -24.94 -3.46 -2.66
C ASP A 126 -24.16 -4.73 -3.01
N ILE A 127 -23.74 -4.87 -4.28
CA ILE A 127 -22.91 -6.00 -4.73
C ILE A 127 -21.55 -5.96 -4.01
N TYR A 128 -20.97 -4.77 -3.84
CA TYR A 128 -19.73 -4.61 -3.12
C TYR A 128 -19.83 -5.14 -1.69
N GLN A 129 -20.77 -4.63 -0.91
CA GLN A 129 -20.94 -4.96 0.50
C GLN A 129 -21.41 -6.39 0.76
N ASN A 130 -22.28 -6.92 -0.08
CA ASN A 130 -22.99 -8.18 0.16
C ASN A 130 -22.44 -9.37 -0.63
N GLN A 131 -21.59 -9.14 -1.63
CA GLN A 131 -21.05 -10.20 -2.48
C GLN A 131 -19.51 -10.12 -2.61
N ALA A 132 -18.97 -9.05 -3.18
CA ALA A 132 -17.55 -8.96 -3.48
C ALA A 132 -16.69 -8.92 -2.19
N LEU A 133 -17.01 -8.07 -1.25
CA LEU A 133 -16.26 -7.94 0.00
C LEU A 133 -16.33 -9.20 0.88
N PRO A 134 -17.49 -9.82 1.11
CA PRO A 134 -17.56 -11.10 1.80
C PRO A 134 -16.74 -12.20 1.10
N LYS A 135 -16.80 -12.27 -0.22
CA LYS A 135 -16.04 -13.26 -1.00
C LYS A 135 -14.53 -13.06 -0.87
N VAL A 136 -14.04 -11.85 -1.00
CA VAL A 136 -12.60 -11.58 -0.86
C VAL A 136 -12.10 -11.86 0.56
N ASN A 137 -12.91 -11.58 1.57
CA ASN A 137 -12.59 -11.93 2.96
C ASN A 137 -12.56 -13.45 3.18
N GLU A 138 -13.45 -14.19 2.56
CA GLU A 138 -13.45 -15.66 2.59
C GLU A 138 -12.16 -16.22 1.98
N ILE A 139 -11.79 -15.81 0.76
CA ILE A 139 -10.60 -16.32 0.07
C ILE A 139 -9.29 -15.86 0.71
N SER A 140 -9.28 -14.76 1.45
CA SER A 140 -8.10 -14.33 2.23
C SER A 140 -7.79 -15.27 3.39
N ARG A 141 -8.78 -15.98 3.90
CA ARG A 141 -8.62 -16.99 4.95
C ARG A 141 -8.31 -18.37 4.39
N GLN A 142 -9.04 -18.75 3.35
CA GLN A 142 -8.85 -20.01 2.65
C GLN A 142 -9.06 -19.79 1.15
N TYR A 143 -7.94 -19.72 0.42
CA TYR A 143 -7.97 -19.41 -1.00
C TYR A 143 -8.61 -20.53 -1.82
N ASP A 144 -9.62 -20.15 -2.60
CA ASP A 144 -10.27 -20.96 -3.62
C ASP A 144 -10.20 -20.20 -4.94
N SER A 145 -9.62 -20.80 -5.96
CA SER A 145 -9.42 -20.20 -7.29
C SER A 145 -10.67 -20.22 -8.19
N SER A 146 -11.82 -20.63 -7.66
CA SER A 146 -13.06 -20.70 -8.43
C SER A 146 -13.66 -19.31 -8.68
N GLY A 147 -13.99 -19.03 -9.94
CA GLY A 147 -14.62 -17.78 -10.36
C GLY A 147 -13.67 -16.61 -10.48
N PHE A 148 -14.22 -15.39 -10.43
CA PHE A 148 -13.46 -14.15 -10.53
C PHE A 148 -12.74 -13.81 -9.23
N VAL A 149 -11.68 -14.51 -8.95
CA VAL A 149 -10.83 -14.30 -7.78
C VAL A 149 -9.37 -14.21 -8.19
N GLY A 150 -8.56 -13.63 -7.31
CA GLY A 150 -7.12 -13.53 -7.51
C GLY A 150 -6.40 -13.35 -6.18
N ARG A 151 -5.10 -13.61 -6.18
CA ARG A 151 -4.23 -13.33 -5.04
C ARG A 151 -2.83 -12.95 -5.49
N ARG A 152 -2.10 -12.23 -4.63
CA ARG A 152 -0.71 -11.78 -4.78
C ARG A 152 -0.50 -10.65 -5.78
N ASP A 153 -1.31 -10.53 -6.82
CA ASP A 153 -1.17 -9.41 -7.75
C ASP A 153 -1.55 -8.11 -7.07
N GLU A 154 -0.65 -7.14 -7.11
CA GLU A 154 -0.86 -5.80 -6.56
C GLU A 154 -1.49 -4.86 -7.58
N ASP A 155 -1.17 -5.03 -8.87
CA ASP A 155 -1.65 -4.19 -9.95
C ASP A 155 -3.06 -4.60 -10.40
N PRO A 156 -4.06 -3.70 -10.30
CA PRO A 156 -5.41 -3.96 -10.78
C PRO A 156 -5.49 -4.38 -12.25
N SER A 157 -4.62 -3.82 -13.10
CA SER A 157 -4.57 -4.15 -14.53
C SER A 157 -4.16 -5.60 -14.78
N VAL A 158 -3.23 -6.12 -13.98
CA VAL A 158 -2.76 -7.50 -14.09
C VAL A 158 -3.86 -8.48 -13.72
N VAL A 159 -4.58 -8.20 -12.66
CA VAL A 159 -5.72 -9.04 -12.21
C VAL A 159 -6.79 -9.13 -13.29
N VAL A 160 -7.22 -7.99 -13.81
CA VAL A 160 -8.26 -7.93 -14.85
C VAL A 160 -7.81 -8.60 -16.14
N LYS A 161 -6.56 -8.43 -16.56
CA LYS A 161 -5.99 -9.13 -17.72
C LYS A 161 -5.98 -10.64 -17.55
N LYS A 162 -5.66 -11.14 -16.36
CA LYS A 162 -5.75 -12.57 -16.05
C LYS A 162 -7.17 -13.08 -16.22
N TRP A 163 -8.17 -12.37 -15.71
CA TRP A 163 -9.58 -12.74 -15.91
C TRP A 163 -9.98 -12.68 -17.40
N ALA A 164 -9.61 -11.62 -18.11
CA ALA A 164 -9.92 -11.44 -19.51
C ALA A 164 -9.24 -12.47 -20.45
N ASN A 165 -8.13 -13.06 -20.01
CA ASN A 165 -7.38 -14.07 -20.77
C ASN A 165 -7.62 -15.51 -20.29
N SER A 166 -8.59 -15.70 -19.42
CA SER A 166 -8.98 -17.00 -18.86
C SER A 166 -10.27 -17.53 -19.49
N GLY A 167 -10.71 -18.70 -19.05
CA GLY A 167 -12.04 -19.25 -19.39
C GLY A 167 -13.21 -18.41 -18.88
N LEU A 168 -12.96 -17.39 -18.07
CA LEU A 168 -13.97 -16.46 -17.55
C LEU A 168 -14.23 -15.27 -18.49
N ARG A 169 -13.52 -15.15 -19.61
CA ARG A 169 -13.64 -14.02 -20.52
C ARG A 169 -15.08 -13.78 -20.99
N GLU A 170 -15.79 -14.84 -21.36
CA GLU A 170 -17.17 -14.73 -21.85
C GLU A 170 -18.11 -14.17 -20.77
N LEU A 171 -17.92 -14.56 -19.51
CA LEU A 171 -18.68 -14.03 -18.38
C LEU A 171 -18.32 -12.57 -18.07
N LEU A 172 -17.03 -12.19 -18.19
CA LEU A 172 -16.59 -10.82 -18.02
C LEU A 172 -17.21 -9.88 -19.06
N LEU A 173 -17.41 -10.39 -20.27
CA LEU A 173 -17.92 -9.66 -21.43
C LEU A 173 -19.40 -9.96 -21.71
N ASP A 174 -20.13 -10.53 -20.78
CA ASP A 174 -21.57 -10.81 -20.95
C ASP A 174 -22.35 -9.49 -21.12
N PRO A 175 -23.03 -9.29 -22.28
CA PRO A 175 -23.79 -8.08 -22.54
C PRO A 175 -25.02 -7.90 -21.63
N ASN A 176 -25.49 -8.97 -21.00
CA ASN A 176 -26.66 -8.93 -20.12
C ASN A 176 -26.32 -8.45 -18.70
N VAL A 177 -25.06 -8.42 -18.33
CA VAL A 177 -24.61 -7.89 -17.03
C VAL A 177 -24.59 -6.37 -17.08
N THR A 178 -25.17 -5.75 -16.06
CA THR A 178 -25.35 -4.28 -15.99
C THR A 178 -24.67 -3.64 -14.78
N GLU A 179 -24.47 -4.38 -13.71
CA GLU A 179 -23.92 -3.92 -12.45
C GLU A 179 -22.84 -4.84 -11.94
N GLY A 180 -21.90 -4.30 -11.19
CA GLY A 180 -20.86 -5.09 -10.57
C GLY A 180 -20.07 -4.33 -9.53
N ALA A 181 -19.19 -5.03 -8.87
CA ALA A 181 -18.21 -4.47 -7.96
C ALA A 181 -16.99 -5.37 -7.85
N VAL A 182 -15.85 -4.78 -7.60
CA VAL A 182 -14.62 -5.48 -7.25
C VAL A 182 -14.30 -5.18 -5.79
N ALA A 183 -13.85 -6.16 -5.05
CA ALA A 183 -13.25 -5.95 -3.74
C ALA A 183 -11.81 -6.46 -3.74
N THR A 184 -10.95 -5.78 -3.04
CA THR A 184 -9.59 -6.24 -2.74
C THR A 184 -9.26 -5.96 -1.30
N VAL A 185 -8.68 -6.92 -0.63
CA VAL A 185 -8.15 -6.78 0.72
C VAL A 185 -6.67 -7.11 0.72
N VAL A 186 -5.95 -6.46 1.61
CA VAL A 186 -4.53 -6.73 1.84
C VAL A 186 -4.42 -7.26 3.26
N ASP A 187 -3.85 -8.45 3.42
CA ASP A 187 -3.63 -9.01 4.74
C ASP A 187 -2.44 -8.35 5.46
N GLY A 188 -2.25 -8.70 6.72
CA GLY A 188 -1.16 -8.16 7.53
C GLY A 188 0.25 -8.48 7.02
N ASN A 189 0.40 -9.40 6.06
CA ASN A 189 1.65 -9.74 5.38
C ASN A 189 1.83 -9.01 4.05
N GLY A 190 0.88 -8.15 3.66
CA GLY A 190 0.91 -7.43 2.39
C GLY A 190 0.46 -8.25 1.18
N VAL A 191 -0.22 -9.37 1.40
CA VAL A 191 -0.77 -10.21 0.32
C VAL A 191 -2.12 -9.68 -0.12
N TYR A 192 -2.25 -9.41 -1.41
CA TYR A 192 -3.49 -8.96 -2.04
C TYR A 192 -4.39 -10.14 -2.40
N TYR A 193 -5.69 -9.97 -2.15
CA TYR A 193 -6.76 -10.87 -2.58
C TYR A 193 -7.81 -10.08 -3.33
N TRP A 194 -8.38 -10.66 -4.38
CA TRP A 194 -9.31 -9.99 -5.29
C TRP A 194 -10.56 -10.82 -5.50
N ALA A 195 -11.69 -10.16 -5.61
CA ALA A 195 -12.94 -10.76 -6.02
C ALA A 195 -13.76 -9.78 -6.85
N TYR A 196 -14.38 -10.26 -7.92
CA TYR A 196 -15.33 -9.52 -8.73
C TYR A 196 -16.68 -10.23 -8.69
N SER A 197 -17.72 -9.47 -8.43
CA SER A 197 -19.13 -9.93 -8.42
C SER A 197 -19.97 -9.03 -9.32
N TYR A 198 -21.01 -9.58 -9.91
CA TYR A 198 -21.83 -8.90 -10.91
C TYR A 198 -23.27 -9.39 -10.90
N LYS A 199 -24.14 -8.62 -11.59
CA LYS A 199 -25.59 -8.93 -11.74
C LYS A 199 -26.07 -8.48 -13.12
#